data_237e9dd5d325df840fc8e52d86a43a0e
#
_entry.id   237e9dd5d325df840fc8e52d86a43a0e
#
_cell.length_a   1.000
_cell.length_b   1.000
_cell.length_c   1.000
_cell.angle_alpha   90.00
_cell.angle_beta   90.00
_cell.angle_gamma   90.00
#
_symmetry.space_group_name_H-M   'P 1'
#
loop_
_entity.id
_entity.type
_entity.pdbx_description
1 polymer ?
#
loop_
_entity_poly.entity_id
_entity_poly.type
_entity_poly.pdbx_seq_one_letter_code
_entity_poly.pdbx_strand_id
1 'polypeptide(L)'
;ENVDEREDFFNFWKNQPGINVVAFQNLIDFAPFEKQDEDSELSEGELEKKYSSDPPFHCTQPWENNVIDIDGNMIPCGQPVRGHTEDFILGNLNKGDTIESCWNSKKMNSLKTLHKKGEWYKNPMCRACVKALRKPSDLLIVEAT
;
A
#
# COMPACT_ATOMS: atom_id res chain seq x y z
N GLU A 1 -4.50 15.98 -14.60
CA GLU A 1 -5.13 17.31 -14.64
C GLU A 1 -4.12 18.44 -14.74
N ASN A 2 -2.90 18.37 -14.29
CA ASN A 2 -1.86 19.40 -14.43
C ASN A 2 -0.67 18.89 -15.27
N VAL A 3 -0.97 18.11 -16.30
CA VAL A 3 0.07 17.51 -17.18
C VAL A 3 0.84 18.62 -17.91
N ASP A 4 0.15 19.68 -18.26
CA ASP A 4 0.70 20.82 -19.01
C ASP A 4 1.72 21.64 -18.18
N GLU A 5 1.58 21.63 -16.84
CA GLU A 5 2.47 22.36 -15.91
C GLU A 5 3.67 21.52 -15.45
N ARG A 6 3.72 20.24 -15.83
CA ARG A 6 4.70 19.27 -15.32
C ARG A 6 6.14 19.67 -15.66
N GLU A 7 6.36 20.10 -16.88
CA GLU A 7 7.69 20.50 -17.35
C GLU A 7 8.16 21.80 -16.68
N ASP A 8 7.27 22.78 -16.56
CA ASP A 8 7.57 24.05 -15.89
C ASP A 8 7.84 23.84 -14.40
N PHE A 9 7.03 23.02 -13.73
CA PHE A 9 7.24 22.62 -12.34
C PHE A 9 8.60 21.96 -12.14
N PHE A 10 8.94 21.00 -13.00
CA PHE A 10 10.23 20.31 -12.95
C PHE A 10 11.39 21.30 -13.17
N ASN A 11 11.32 22.11 -14.20
CA ASN A 11 12.35 23.08 -14.55
C ASN A 11 12.57 24.14 -13.45
N PHE A 12 11.49 24.55 -12.78
CA PHE A 12 11.58 25.45 -11.64
C PHE A 12 12.31 24.80 -10.46
N TRP A 13 11.84 23.63 -10.01
CA TRP A 13 12.32 23.02 -8.78
C TRP A 13 13.71 22.41 -8.90
N LYS A 14 14.09 21.83 -10.05
CA LYS A 14 15.44 21.23 -10.23
C LYS A 14 16.58 22.23 -10.06
N ASN A 15 16.28 23.53 -10.23
CA ASN A 15 17.27 24.60 -10.13
C ASN A 15 17.27 25.30 -8.76
N GLN A 16 16.43 24.87 -7.82
CA GLN A 16 16.38 25.50 -6.50
C GLN A 16 17.46 24.92 -5.58
N PRO A 17 18.16 25.78 -4.80
CA PRO A 17 19.15 25.31 -3.84
C PRO A 17 18.53 24.38 -2.82
N GLY A 18 19.20 23.25 -2.55
CA GLY A 18 18.77 22.26 -1.54
C GLY A 18 17.74 21.25 -2.03
N ILE A 19 17.32 21.29 -3.29
CA ILE A 19 16.48 20.25 -3.89
C ILE A 19 17.39 19.20 -4.52
N ASN A 20 17.30 17.97 -4.02
CA ASN A 20 18.07 16.82 -4.53
C ASN A 20 17.27 15.95 -5.49
N VAL A 21 15.95 15.92 -5.32
CA VAL A 21 15.05 15.07 -6.13
C VAL A 21 13.75 15.81 -6.40
N VAL A 22 13.30 15.78 -7.64
CA VAL A 22 11.93 16.17 -8.03
C VAL A 22 11.25 14.93 -8.57
N ALA A 23 10.16 14.52 -7.92
CA ALA A 23 9.41 13.35 -8.33
C ALA A 23 7.95 13.71 -8.63
N PHE A 24 7.39 13.05 -9.64
CA PHE A 24 5.98 13.14 -9.96
C PHE A 24 5.30 11.82 -9.58
N GLN A 25 4.20 11.92 -8.88
CA GLN A 25 3.37 10.78 -8.55
C GLN A 25 2.03 10.91 -9.27
N ASN A 26 1.60 9.86 -9.95
CA ASN A 26 0.26 9.83 -10.50
C ASN A 26 -0.76 9.85 -9.36
N LEU A 27 -1.90 10.50 -9.62
CA LEU A 27 -3.02 10.48 -8.68
C LEU A 27 -3.41 9.02 -8.41
N ILE A 28 -3.32 8.62 -7.15
CA ILE A 28 -3.75 7.29 -6.74
C ILE A 28 -5.27 7.31 -6.67
N ASP A 29 -5.90 6.47 -7.48
CA ASP A 29 -7.34 6.22 -7.39
C ASP A 29 -7.58 5.26 -6.21
N PHE A 30 -8.15 5.77 -5.14
CA PHE A 30 -8.54 4.97 -3.97
C PHE A 30 -9.91 4.29 -4.13
N ALA A 31 -10.63 4.58 -5.22
CA ALA A 31 -11.92 3.95 -5.51
C ALA A 31 -11.89 2.40 -5.57
N PRO A 32 -10.77 1.73 -5.95
CA PRO A 32 -10.69 0.28 -5.85
C PRO A 32 -10.91 -0.29 -4.45
N PHE A 33 -10.65 0.50 -3.40
CA PHE A 33 -10.88 0.06 -2.00
C PHE A 33 -12.35 0.15 -1.59
N GLU A 34 -13.15 0.93 -2.31
CA GLU A 34 -14.59 1.08 -2.10
C GLU A 34 -15.40 0.11 -2.98
N LYS A 35 -14.78 -0.40 -4.06
CA LYS A 35 -15.42 -1.36 -4.96
C LYS A 35 -15.21 -2.77 -4.42
N GLN A 36 -16.23 -3.60 -4.62
CA GLN A 36 -16.13 -5.04 -4.40
C GLN A 36 -14.88 -5.58 -5.13
N ASP A 37 -14.09 -6.38 -4.44
CA ASP A 37 -12.92 -7.02 -5.04
C ASP A 37 -13.38 -7.92 -6.19
N GLU A 38 -13.11 -7.50 -7.42
CA GLU A 38 -13.50 -8.21 -8.66
C GLU A 38 -12.97 -9.65 -8.70
N ASP A 39 -11.98 -9.96 -7.89
CA ASP A 39 -11.36 -11.27 -7.81
C ASP A 39 -11.84 -12.07 -6.58
N SER A 40 -12.84 -11.58 -5.86
CA SER A 40 -13.38 -12.26 -4.68
C SER A 40 -13.97 -13.64 -4.98
N GLU A 41 -14.40 -13.85 -6.21
CA GLU A 41 -15.00 -15.11 -6.67
C GLU A 41 -13.99 -16.08 -7.28
N LEU A 42 -12.72 -15.66 -7.46
CA LEU A 42 -11.68 -16.53 -8.00
C LEU A 42 -11.24 -17.56 -6.97
N SER A 43 -11.07 -18.79 -7.43
CA SER A 43 -10.45 -19.85 -6.63
C SER A 43 -8.97 -19.53 -6.29
N GLU A 44 -8.44 -20.18 -5.27
CA GLU A 44 -7.03 -20.00 -4.89
C GLU A 44 -6.07 -20.27 -6.05
N GLY A 45 -6.32 -21.30 -6.86
CA GLY A 45 -5.48 -21.63 -8.03
C GLY A 45 -5.53 -20.58 -9.14
N GLU A 46 -6.68 -19.95 -9.35
CA GLU A 46 -6.82 -18.85 -10.30
C GLU A 46 -6.11 -17.59 -9.81
N LEU A 47 -6.22 -17.29 -8.52
CA LEU A 47 -5.48 -16.20 -7.90
C LEU A 47 -3.97 -16.41 -8.00
N GLU A 48 -3.50 -17.62 -7.70
CA GLU A 48 -2.09 -17.98 -7.83
C GLU A 48 -1.60 -17.78 -9.25
N LYS A 49 -2.29 -18.30 -10.24
CA LYS A 49 -1.97 -18.14 -11.67
C LYS A 49 -1.92 -16.68 -12.10
N LYS A 50 -2.83 -15.85 -11.56
CA LYS A 50 -2.96 -14.43 -11.92
C LYS A 50 -1.90 -13.55 -11.27
N TYR A 51 -1.50 -13.86 -10.03
CA TYR A 51 -0.71 -12.96 -9.18
C TYR A 51 0.67 -13.46 -8.80
N SER A 52 0.98 -14.75 -9.01
CA SER A 52 2.34 -15.24 -8.79
C SER A 52 3.31 -14.55 -9.74
N SER A 53 4.50 -14.26 -9.27
CA SER A 53 5.59 -13.65 -10.05
C SER A 53 6.92 -14.27 -9.66
N ASP A 54 7.87 -14.26 -10.58
CA ASP A 54 9.25 -14.65 -10.31
C ASP A 54 10.19 -13.45 -10.62
N PRO A 55 10.91 -12.90 -9.64
CA PRO A 55 10.85 -13.26 -8.20
C PRO A 55 9.50 -12.88 -7.55
N PRO A 56 9.11 -13.54 -6.45
CA PRO A 56 7.90 -13.22 -5.73
C PRO A 56 7.89 -11.76 -5.25
N PHE A 57 6.76 -11.10 -5.41
CA PHE A 57 6.60 -9.75 -4.87
C PHE A 57 6.44 -9.80 -3.34
N HIS A 58 7.18 -8.95 -2.64
CA HIS A 58 7.09 -8.76 -1.20
C HIS A 58 6.84 -7.29 -0.88
N CYS A 59 5.78 -7.02 -0.11
CA CYS A 59 5.58 -5.70 0.46
C CYS A 59 6.25 -5.62 1.82
N THR A 60 7.10 -4.62 2.06
CA THR A 60 7.84 -4.44 3.31
C THR A 60 7.02 -3.76 4.41
N GLN A 61 5.93 -3.08 4.03
CA GLN A 61 5.10 -2.30 4.95
C GLN A 61 4.72 -3.01 6.26
N PRO A 62 4.31 -4.30 6.28
CA PRO A 62 3.97 -5.00 7.52
C PRO A 62 5.12 -5.15 8.51
N TRP A 63 6.37 -4.88 8.12
CA TRP A 63 7.56 -4.94 9.00
C TRP A 63 8.11 -3.57 9.36
N GLU A 64 7.84 -2.55 8.55
CA GLU A 64 8.45 -1.23 8.67
C GLU A 64 7.49 -0.20 9.23
N ASN A 65 6.18 -0.39 9.03
CA ASN A 65 5.18 0.62 9.36
C ASN A 65 4.02 0.06 10.18
N ASN A 66 3.43 0.95 10.94
CA ASN A 66 2.09 0.82 11.48
C ASN A 66 1.42 2.20 11.42
N VAL A 67 0.11 2.20 11.38
CA VAL A 67 -0.68 3.42 11.38
C VAL A 67 -1.74 3.30 12.47
N ILE A 68 -1.95 4.38 13.20
CA ILE A 68 -3.04 4.50 14.16
C ILE A 68 -3.99 5.56 13.61
N ASP A 69 -5.23 5.18 13.39
CA ASP A 69 -6.26 6.09 12.90
C ASP A 69 -6.82 6.98 14.01
N ILE A 70 -7.73 7.90 13.64
CA ILE A 70 -8.33 8.84 14.57
C ILE A 70 -9.18 8.17 15.67
N ASP A 71 -9.68 6.97 15.41
CA ASP A 71 -10.48 6.17 16.35
C ASP A 71 -9.60 5.28 17.25
N GLY A 72 -8.27 5.36 17.11
CA GLY A 72 -7.32 4.58 17.87
C GLY A 72 -7.11 3.16 17.34
N ASN A 73 -7.65 2.83 16.17
CA ASN A 73 -7.41 1.52 15.57
C ASN A 73 -5.99 1.45 14.99
N MET A 74 -5.26 0.42 15.33
CA MET A 74 -3.97 0.13 14.72
C MET A 74 -4.14 -0.74 13.49
N ILE A 75 -3.58 -0.31 12.37
CA ILE A 75 -3.60 -0.98 11.07
C ILE A 75 -2.18 -1.22 10.54
N PRO A 76 -1.94 -2.26 9.73
CA PRO A 76 -0.59 -2.71 9.35
C PRO A 76 0.13 -1.81 8.36
N CYS A 77 -0.56 -0.90 7.69
CA CYS A 77 0.04 0.00 6.70
C CYS A 77 -0.89 1.19 6.39
N GLY A 78 -0.38 2.20 5.69
CA GLY A 78 -1.12 3.42 5.39
C GLY A 78 -2.19 3.32 4.29
N GLN A 79 -2.25 2.21 3.56
CA GLN A 79 -3.18 2.09 2.44
C GLN A 79 -4.67 1.97 2.86
N PRO A 80 -5.04 1.27 3.93
CA PRO A 80 -6.43 1.12 4.33
C PRO A 80 -7.03 2.33 5.08
N VAL A 81 -6.32 3.44 5.21
CA VAL A 81 -6.79 4.63 5.99
C VAL A 81 -8.14 5.18 5.53
N ARG A 82 -8.58 4.86 4.33
CA ARG A 82 -9.84 5.35 3.75
C ARG A 82 -10.88 4.27 3.45
N GLY A 83 -10.86 3.15 4.11
CA GLY A 83 -11.81 2.07 3.84
C GLY A 83 -11.36 0.74 4.39
N HIS A 84 -10.63 0.78 5.50
CA HIS A 84 -10.24 -0.43 6.18
C HIS A 84 -11.48 -1.20 6.63
N THR A 85 -11.52 -2.44 6.26
CA THR A 85 -12.47 -3.38 6.82
C THR A 85 -12.01 -3.74 8.24
N GLU A 86 -12.95 -4.15 9.10
CA GLU A 86 -12.64 -4.62 10.46
C GLU A 86 -11.56 -5.72 10.46
N ASP A 87 -11.44 -6.45 9.36
CA ASP A 87 -10.43 -7.50 9.18
C ASP A 87 -8.99 -6.97 9.19
N PHE A 88 -8.80 -5.70 8.84
CA PHE A 88 -7.48 -5.07 8.83
C PHE A 88 -7.10 -4.39 10.14
N ILE A 89 -8.05 -4.21 11.06
CA ILE A 89 -7.79 -3.69 12.39
C ILE A 89 -7.08 -4.74 13.21
N LEU A 90 -5.87 -4.42 13.67
CA LEU A 90 -5.01 -5.28 14.49
C LEU A 90 -5.42 -5.26 15.96
N GLY A 91 -5.92 -4.11 16.41
CA GLY A 91 -6.42 -3.83 17.75
C GLY A 91 -6.75 -2.35 17.87
N ASN A 92 -7.19 -1.89 19.06
CA ASN A 92 -7.58 -0.51 19.30
C ASN A 92 -7.00 0.00 20.62
N LEU A 93 -6.17 1.04 20.52
CA LEU A 93 -5.46 1.62 21.66
C LEU A 93 -6.41 2.28 22.67
N ASN A 94 -7.52 2.86 22.18
CA ASN A 94 -8.54 3.46 23.05
C ASN A 94 -9.33 2.42 23.85
N LYS A 95 -9.26 1.14 23.44
CA LYS A 95 -9.92 0.01 24.12
C LYS A 95 -8.95 -0.79 25.02
N GLY A 96 -7.72 -0.31 25.19
CA GLY A 96 -6.74 -0.89 26.08
C GLY A 96 -5.72 -1.80 25.44
N ASP A 97 -5.74 -1.95 24.10
CA ASP A 97 -4.65 -2.62 23.40
C ASP A 97 -3.37 -1.79 23.44
N THR A 98 -2.23 -2.45 23.35
CA THR A 98 -0.92 -1.78 23.22
C THR A 98 -0.40 -1.93 21.79
N ILE A 99 0.51 -1.03 21.40
CA ILE A 99 1.21 -1.15 20.11
C ILE A 99 1.87 -2.52 19.98
N GLU A 100 2.49 -3.00 21.06
CA GLU A 100 3.15 -4.31 21.08
C GLU A 100 2.16 -5.46 20.88
N SER A 101 1.01 -5.44 21.55
CA SER A 101 -0.01 -6.48 21.38
C SER A 101 -0.59 -6.51 19.99
N CYS A 102 -0.84 -5.34 19.39
CA CYS A 102 -1.32 -5.22 18.01
C CYS A 102 -0.27 -5.70 17.00
N TRP A 103 1.00 -5.29 17.19
CA TRP A 103 2.12 -5.69 16.32
C TRP A 103 2.37 -7.19 16.32
N ASN A 104 2.17 -7.85 17.46
CA ASN A 104 2.33 -9.28 17.62
C ASN A 104 1.02 -10.07 17.47
N SER A 105 -0.05 -9.41 17.04
CA SER A 105 -1.36 -10.04 16.87
C SER A 105 -1.36 -11.18 15.84
N LYS A 106 -2.31 -12.08 15.96
CA LYS A 106 -2.53 -13.16 14.96
C LYS A 106 -2.72 -12.60 13.56
N LYS A 107 -3.49 -11.50 13.42
CA LYS A 107 -3.76 -10.85 12.12
C LYS A 107 -2.46 -10.36 11.48
N MET A 108 -1.62 -9.64 12.24
CA MET A 108 -0.33 -9.14 11.74
C MET A 108 0.61 -10.29 11.35
N ASN A 109 0.71 -11.31 12.17
CA ASN A 109 1.57 -12.47 11.90
C ASN A 109 1.09 -13.27 10.67
N SER A 110 -0.22 -13.41 10.49
CA SER A 110 -0.78 -14.03 9.29
C SER A 110 -0.45 -13.22 8.03
N LEU A 111 -0.61 -11.90 8.08
CA LEU A 111 -0.28 -11.01 6.98
C LEU A 111 1.21 -11.11 6.61
N LYS A 112 2.10 -11.05 7.61
CA LYS A 112 3.54 -11.24 7.42
C LYS A 112 3.88 -12.60 6.78
N THR A 113 3.17 -13.65 7.19
CA THR A 113 3.36 -15.00 6.64
C THR A 113 2.96 -15.07 5.17
N LEU A 114 1.82 -14.50 4.78
CA LEU A 114 1.40 -14.43 3.39
C LEU A 114 2.44 -13.70 2.52
N HIS A 115 2.93 -12.56 2.99
CA HIS A 115 3.94 -11.82 2.25
C HIS A 115 5.28 -12.56 2.16
N LYS A 116 5.74 -13.24 3.22
CA LYS A 116 6.96 -14.07 3.18
C LYS A 116 6.89 -15.20 2.16
N LYS A 117 5.70 -15.76 1.94
CA LYS A 117 5.47 -16.83 0.96
C LYS A 117 5.22 -16.31 -0.46
N GLY A 118 5.12 -15.00 -0.67
CA GLY A 118 4.68 -14.43 -1.94
C GLY A 118 3.18 -14.60 -2.20
N GLU A 119 2.41 -15.03 -1.20
CA GLU A 119 0.97 -15.29 -1.27
C GLU A 119 0.12 -14.07 -0.86
N TRP A 120 0.69 -12.88 -0.93
CA TRP A 120 0.06 -11.61 -0.55
C TRP A 120 -1.32 -11.42 -1.19
N TYR A 121 -1.52 -11.97 -2.38
CA TYR A 121 -2.76 -11.91 -3.14
C TYR A 121 -3.94 -12.63 -2.47
N LYS A 122 -3.70 -13.51 -1.51
CA LYS A 122 -4.75 -14.14 -0.69
C LYS A 122 -5.44 -13.15 0.24
N ASN A 123 -4.81 -12.01 0.51
CA ASN A 123 -5.44 -10.92 1.25
C ASN A 123 -6.11 -9.93 0.28
N PRO A 124 -7.45 -9.73 0.34
CA PRO A 124 -8.18 -8.87 -0.60
C PRO A 124 -7.68 -7.42 -0.62
N MET A 125 -7.35 -6.87 0.53
CA MET A 125 -6.84 -5.50 0.64
C MET A 125 -5.47 -5.35 -0.04
N CYS A 126 -4.58 -6.34 0.12
CA CYS A 126 -3.28 -6.34 -0.55
C CYS A 126 -3.44 -6.49 -2.06
N ARG A 127 -4.41 -7.28 -2.54
CA ARG A 127 -4.73 -7.36 -3.98
C ARG A 127 -5.15 -6.01 -4.54
N ALA A 128 -6.10 -5.34 -3.91
CA ALA A 128 -6.57 -4.03 -4.32
C ALA A 128 -5.44 -2.99 -4.34
N CYS A 129 -4.60 -2.98 -3.29
CA CYS A 129 -3.44 -2.09 -3.19
C CYS A 129 -2.45 -2.33 -4.34
N VAL A 130 -2.05 -3.56 -4.59
CA VAL A 130 -1.07 -3.87 -5.63
C VAL A 130 -1.60 -3.57 -7.02
N LYS A 131 -2.90 -3.82 -7.30
CA LYS A 131 -3.55 -3.41 -8.55
C LYS A 131 -3.47 -1.89 -8.76
N ALA A 132 -3.70 -1.11 -7.71
CA ALA A 132 -3.65 0.35 -7.79
C ALA A 132 -2.21 0.88 -7.98
N LEU A 133 -1.23 0.27 -7.32
CA LEU A 133 0.17 0.73 -7.34
C LEU A 133 0.97 0.21 -8.55
N ARG A 134 0.60 -0.94 -9.13
CA ARG A 134 1.31 -1.52 -10.28
C ARG A 134 0.82 -1.01 -11.65
N LYS A 135 -0.13 -0.09 -11.70
CA LYS A 135 -0.29 0.70 -12.92
C LYS A 135 1.04 1.42 -13.15
N PRO A 136 1.63 1.34 -14.36
CA PRO A 136 2.89 2.01 -14.63
C PRO A 136 2.74 3.47 -14.21
N SER A 137 3.31 3.82 -13.07
CA SER A 137 3.50 5.21 -12.74
C SER A 137 4.71 5.63 -13.56
N ASP A 138 4.55 6.61 -14.42
CA ASP A 138 5.66 7.35 -14.98
C ASP A 138 6.34 8.12 -13.85
N LEU A 139 7.01 7.41 -12.97
CA LEU A 139 7.88 7.98 -11.97
C LEU A 139 9.11 8.48 -12.71
N LEU A 140 9.06 9.71 -13.21
CA LEU A 140 10.23 10.43 -13.61
C LEU A 140 10.97 10.86 -12.34
N ILE A 141 11.89 10.00 -11.90
CA ILE A 141 12.91 10.40 -10.93
C ILE A 141 14.02 11.05 -11.75
N VAL A 142 14.25 12.32 -11.56
CA VAL A 142 15.40 13.01 -12.12
C VAL A 142 16.29 13.40 -10.96
N GLU A 143 17.46 12.76 -10.88
CA GLU A 143 18.49 13.14 -9.94
C GLU A 143 19.01 14.54 -10.35
N ALA A 144 19.02 15.48 -9.41
CA ALA A 144 19.70 16.74 -9.59
C ALA A 144 21.21 16.49 -9.59
N THR A 145 21.88 16.86 -10.66
CA THR A 145 23.35 16.86 -10.81
C THR A 145 23.98 17.98 -10.04
#